data_d4a1ff0bbf5bd333a5a0892e1bf9a51f
#
_entry.id   d4a1ff0bbf5bd333a5a0892e1bf9a51f
#
_cell.length_a   1.000
_cell.length_b   1.000
_cell.length_c   1.000
_cell.angle_alpha   90.00
_cell.angle_beta   90.00
_cell.angle_gamma   90.00
#
_symmetry.space_group_name_H-M   'P 1'
#
loop_
_entity.id
_entity.type
_entity.pdbx_description
1 polymer ?
#
loop_
_entity_poly.entity_id
_entity_poly.type
_entity_poly.pdbx_seq_one_letter_code
_entity_poly.pdbx_strand_id
1 'polypeptide(L)'
;MLNKFTIIGLIIGSIISILGASSMIDSLSTPNEIQEDSVTFGVGNMDKIQFIAPENSSQSITVTGDTFDIKITTPDSTNDVNQSFKDKASFSWTSTTSGEITIIIQNTGDSEFTEDYKFELERDPLFFTYSILVIVAGIVVIGFSAGFSARKPKGF
;
A
#
# COMPACT_ATOMS: atom_id res chain seq x y z
N MET A 1 13.94 24.50 37.14
CA MET A 1 13.26 23.20 37.10
C MET A 1 12.23 23.25 35.97
N LEU A 2 12.24 22.25 35.10
CA LEU A 2 11.22 22.11 34.06
C LEU A 2 9.85 21.83 34.67
N ASN A 3 8.80 22.45 34.13
CA ASN A 3 7.42 22.18 34.55
C ASN A 3 7.02 20.75 34.17
N LYS A 4 6.18 20.10 34.97
CA LYS A 4 5.67 18.74 34.68
C LYS A 4 5.04 18.64 33.28
N PHE A 5 4.29 19.65 32.86
CA PHE A 5 3.67 19.72 31.53
C PHE A 5 4.69 19.83 30.41
N THR A 6 5.80 20.53 30.63
CA THR A 6 6.90 20.61 29.65
C THR A 6 7.57 19.26 29.47
N ILE A 7 7.82 18.53 30.56
CA ILE A 7 8.41 17.19 30.49
C ILE A 7 7.49 16.23 29.72
N ILE A 8 6.19 16.24 30.03
CA ILE A 8 5.20 15.41 29.35
C ILE A 8 5.16 15.73 27.85
N GLY A 9 5.11 17.00 27.48
CA GLY A 9 5.07 17.40 26.08
C GLY A 9 6.35 17.08 25.32
N LEU A 10 7.52 17.18 25.97
CA LEU A 10 8.80 16.73 25.37
C LEU A 10 8.80 15.23 25.10
N ILE A 11 8.33 14.42 26.06
CA ILE A 11 8.25 12.97 25.90
C ILE A 11 7.28 12.60 24.78
N ILE A 12 6.07 13.15 24.79
CA ILE A 12 5.05 12.86 23.77
C ILE A 12 5.53 13.29 22.38
N GLY A 13 6.04 14.52 22.25
CA GLY A 13 6.54 15.02 20.98
C GLY A 13 7.72 14.22 20.43
N SER A 14 8.62 13.75 21.32
CA SER A 14 9.73 12.87 20.93
C SER A 14 9.23 11.51 20.43
N ILE A 15 8.25 10.90 21.10
CA ILE A 15 7.66 9.63 20.68
C ILE A 15 7.01 9.78 19.30
N ILE A 16 6.23 10.84 19.08
CA ILE A 16 5.58 11.12 17.79
C ILE A 16 6.63 11.29 16.70
N SER A 17 7.68 12.07 16.95
CA SER A 17 8.75 12.32 15.96
C SER A 17 9.51 11.03 15.63
N ILE A 18 9.79 10.17 16.60
CA ILE A 18 10.47 8.88 16.40
C ILE A 18 9.59 7.94 15.57
N LEU A 19 8.29 7.87 15.85
CA LEU A 19 7.35 7.06 15.07
C LEU A 19 7.28 7.54 13.61
N GLY A 20 7.21 8.85 13.38
CA GLY A 20 7.24 9.40 12.02
C GLY A 20 8.55 9.12 11.30
N ALA A 21 9.69 9.24 11.98
CA ALA A 21 11.01 8.94 11.41
C ALA A 21 11.15 7.44 11.09
N SER A 22 10.70 6.55 11.96
CA SER A 22 10.70 5.10 11.71
C SER A 22 9.84 4.74 10.50
N SER A 23 8.63 5.31 10.39
CA SER A 23 7.74 5.12 9.24
C SER A 23 8.37 5.63 7.94
N MET A 24 9.08 6.77 7.99
CA MET A 24 9.77 7.32 6.83
C MET A 24 10.93 6.41 6.38
N ILE A 25 11.71 5.87 7.31
CA ILE A 25 12.81 4.94 7.01
C ILE A 25 12.26 3.66 6.38
N ASP A 26 11.16 3.12 6.92
CA ASP A 26 10.49 1.96 6.37
C ASP A 26 10.00 2.21 4.92
N SER A 27 9.40 3.35 4.69
CA SER A 27 8.92 3.76 3.37
C SER A 27 10.05 3.90 2.34
N LEU A 28 11.24 4.32 2.75
CA LEU A 28 12.42 4.43 1.88
C LEU A 28 13.12 3.09 1.67
N SER A 29 13.05 2.19 2.65
CA SER A 29 13.73 0.88 2.60
C SER A 29 12.95 -0.17 1.83
N THR A 30 11.62 -0.06 1.82
CA THR A 30 10.70 -0.97 1.12
C THR A 30 9.75 -0.16 0.25
N PRO A 31 10.20 0.27 -0.95
CA PRO A 31 9.41 1.13 -1.82
C PRO A 31 8.18 0.41 -2.40
N ASN A 32 8.21 -0.92 -2.44
CA ASN A 32 7.13 -1.74 -2.98
C ASN A 32 6.33 -2.39 -1.85
N GLU A 33 5.05 -2.59 -2.10
CA GLU A 33 4.13 -3.30 -1.21
C GLU A 33 3.72 -4.61 -1.87
N ILE A 34 3.70 -5.70 -1.09
CA ILE A 34 3.21 -6.99 -1.56
C ILE A 34 1.76 -7.14 -1.09
N GLN A 35 0.84 -7.24 -2.05
CA GLN A 35 -0.56 -7.58 -1.81
C GLN A 35 -0.80 -9.03 -2.23
N GLU A 36 -1.25 -9.84 -1.28
CA GLU A 36 -1.60 -11.25 -1.49
C GLU A 36 -2.97 -11.50 -0.89
N ASP A 37 -3.89 -12.05 -1.69
CA ASP A 37 -5.24 -12.35 -1.24
C ASP A 37 -5.82 -13.53 -2.03
N SER A 38 -6.90 -14.10 -1.48
CA SER A 38 -7.67 -15.19 -2.09
C SER A 38 -9.16 -14.87 -1.95
N VAL A 39 -9.82 -14.65 -3.07
CA VAL A 39 -11.21 -14.21 -3.12
C VAL A 39 -12.05 -15.18 -3.96
N THR A 40 -13.26 -15.46 -3.50
CA THR A 40 -14.21 -16.32 -4.22
C THR A 40 -15.42 -15.51 -4.69
N PHE A 41 -15.79 -15.69 -5.94
CA PHE A 41 -16.88 -15.00 -6.59
C PHE A 41 -17.95 -15.96 -7.09
N GLY A 42 -19.21 -15.55 -6.97
CA GLY A 42 -20.36 -16.33 -7.46
C GLY A 42 -20.48 -16.33 -8.99
N VAL A 43 -21.42 -17.14 -9.46
CA VAL A 43 -21.76 -17.28 -10.88
C VAL A 43 -22.16 -15.94 -11.49
N GLY A 44 -21.64 -15.64 -12.68
CA GLY A 44 -21.94 -14.41 -13.43
C GLY A 44 -21.24 -13.15 -12.88
N ASN A 45 -20.51 -13.23 -11.78
CA ASN A 45 -19.78 -12.11 -11.24
C ASN A 45 -18.53 -11.80 -12.07
N MET A 46 -18.09 -10.55 -11.99
CA MET A 46 -16.86 -10.05 -12.59
C MET A 46 -16.05 -9.38 -11.51
N ASP A 47 -14.74 -9.60 -11.53
CA ASP A 47 -13.79 -8.79 -10.77
C ASP A 47 -12.91 -7.95 -11.68
N LYS A 48 -12.50 -6.79 -11.18
CA LYS A 48 -11.59 -5.87 -11.85
C LYS A 48 -10.55 -5.37 -10.88
N ILE A 49 -9.33 -5.84 -11.06
CA ILE A 49 -8.16 -5.42 -10.28
C ILE A 49 -7.38 -4.39 -11.09
N GLN A 50 -7.05 -3.25 -10.49
CA GLN A 50 -6.21 -2.21 -11.09
C GLN A 50 -5.15 -1.76 -10.09
N PHE A 51 -3.91 -1.71 -10.54
CA PHE A 51 -2.80 -1.27 -9.69
C PHE A 51 -1.62 -0.76 -10.55
N ILE A 52 -0.71 -0.01 -9.92
CA ILE A 52 0.54 0.42 -10.54
C ILE A 52 1.63 -0.55 -10.12
N ALA A 53 2.19 -1.27 -11.10
CA ALA A 53 3.32 -2.16 -10.90
C ALA A 53 4.63 -1.40 -11.10
N PRO A 54 5.60 -1.52 -10.17
CA PRO A 54 6.96 -1.03 -10.37
C PRO A 54 7.67 -1.80 -11.50
N GLU A 55 8.68 -1.18 -12.10
CA GLU A 55 9.59 -1.88 -13.00
C GLU A 55 10.34 -3.00 -12.27
N ASN A 56 10.53 -4.13 -12.91
CA ASN A 56 11.16 -5.36 -12.39
C ASN A 56 10.41 -6.01 -11.22
N SER A 57 9.14 -5.68 -11.00
CA SER A 57 8.28 -6.30 -9.98
C SER A 57 7.68 -7.62 -10.46
N SER A 58 7.48 -8.55 -9.52
CA SER A 58 6.91 -9.87 -9.80
C SER A 58 5.40 -9.86 -9.60
N GLN A 59 4.68 -10.37 -10.58
CA GLN A 59 3.23 -10.45 -10.57
C GLN A 59 2.80 -11.90 -10.76
N SER A 60 1.80 -12.35 -10.01
CA SER A 60 1.20 -13.66 -10.21
C SER A 60 -0.28 -13.67 -9.88
N ILE A 61 -1.04 -14.41 -10.67
CA ILE A 61 -2.45 -14.68 -10.41
C ILE A 61 -2.80 -16.09 -10.85
N THR A 62 -3.61 -16.76 -10.06
CA THR A 62 -4.19 -18.07 -10.36
C THR A 62 -5.69 -17.97 -10.21
N VAL A 63 -6.42 -18.39 -11.22
CA VAL A 63 -7.88 -18.47 -11.22
C VAL A 63 -8.29 -19.92 -11.36
N THR A 64 -9.21 -20.36 -10.50
CA THR A 64 -9.76 -21.72 -10.48
C THR A 64 -11.29 -21.63 -10.52
N GLY A 65 -11.91 -22.27 -11.51
CA GLY A 65 -13.35 -22.26 -11.70
C GLY A 65 -13.75 -23.09 -12.92
N ASP A 66 -15.05 -23.32 -13.13
CA ASP A 66 -15.52 -24.15 -14.26
C ASP A 66 -15.16 -23.53 -15.61
N THR A 67 -15.64 -22.31 -15.85
CA THR A 67 -15.34 -21.56 -17.10
C THR A 67 -15.28 -20.06 -16.77
N PHE A 68 -14.25 -19.38 -17.24
CA PHE A 68 -14.07 -17.94 -16.98
C PHE A 68 -13.27 -17.27 -18.10
N ASP A 69 -13.52 -16.00 -18.31
CA ASP A 69 -12.74 -15.16 -19.22
C ASP A 69 -11.74 -14.33 -18.42
N ILE A 70 -10.50 -14.25 -18.91
CA ILE A 70 -9.47 -13.40 -18.33
C ILE A 70 -8.99 -12.42 -19.38
N LYS A 71 -8.95 -11.14 -18.98
CA LYS A 71 -8.27 -10.09 -19.71
C LYS A 71 -7.22 -9.43 -18.80
N ILE A 72 -5.96 -9.55 -19.19
CA ILE A 72 -4.83 -8.86 -18.55
C ILE A 72 -4.34 -7.83 -19.56
N THR A 73 -4.13 -6.59 -19.10
CA THR A 73 -3.55 -5.51 -19.89
C THR A 73 -2.37 -4.95 -19.10
N THR A 74 -1.21 -4.94 -19.73
CA THR A 74 0.07 -4.50 -19.16
C THR A 74 0.56 -3.22 -19.86
N PRO A 75 1.38 -2.37 -19.22
CA PRO A 75 1.82 -1.10 -19.77
C PRO A 75 2.55 -1.23 -21.12
N ASP A 76 3.30 -2.30 -21.28
CA ASP A 76 4.10 -2.60 -22.49
C ASP A 76 3.42 -3.58 -23.45
N SER A 77 2.22 -4.05 -23.12
CA SER A 77 1.46 -5.06 -23.84
C SER A 77 2.18 -6.41 -24.06
N THR A 78 3.30 -6.63 -23.38
CA THR A 78 4.13 -7.85 -23.56
C THR A 78 3.44 -9.08 -22.97
N ASN A 79 2.69 -8.90 -21.88
CA ASN A 79 2.01 -9.96 -21.16
C ASN A 79 0.47 -9.86 -21.27
N ASP A 80 -0.03 -9.19 -22.30
CA ASP A 80 -1.47 -9.05 -22.50
C ASP A 80 -2.11 -10.40 -22.80
N VAL A 81 -3.23 -10.65 -22.10
CA VAL A 81 -4.06 -11.85 -22.25
C VAL A 81 -5.51 -11.41 -22.50
N ASN A 82 -6.20 -12.10 -23.38
CA ASN A 82 -7.64 -11.93 -23.60
C ASN A 82 -8.21 -13.25 -24.10
N GLN A 83 -8.52 -14.17 -23.19
CA GLN A 83 -8.93 -15.54 -23.52
C GLN A 83 -9.87 -16.12 -22.47
N SER A 84 -10.66 -17.13 -22.91
CA SER A 84 -11.47 -17.98 -22.04
C SER A 84 -10.68 -19.19 -21.57
N PHE A 85 -10.88 -19.56 -20.31
CA PHE A 85 -10.21 -20.68 -19.68
C PHE A 85 -11.23 -21.61 -19.01
N LYS A 86 -10.77 -22.83 -18.74
CA LYS A 86 -11.54 -23.87 -18.06
C LYS A 86 -10.69 -24.48 -16.95
N ASP A 87 -11.33 -24.84 -15.85
CA ASP A 87 -10.78 -25.48 -14.65
C ASP A 87 -9.75 -24.58 -13.92
N LYS A 88 -8.62 -24.27 -14.54
CA LYS A 88 -7.56 -23.47 -13.90
C LYS A 88 -6.70 -22.73 -14.91
N ALA A 89 -6.40 -21.48 -14.62
CA ALA A 89 -5.38 -20.69 -15.33
C ALA A 89 -4.42 -20.05 -14.31
N SER A 90 -3.13 -20.05 -14.64
CA SER A 90 -2.12 -19.41 -13.81
C SER A 90 -1.20 -18.58 -14.66
N PHE A 91 -0.97 -17.35 -14.23
CA PHE A 91 -0.09 -16.39 -14.90
C PHE A 91 0.96 -15.91 -13.92
N SER A 92 2.19 -15.82 -14.37
CA SER A 92 3.28 -15.22 -13.62
C SER A 92 4.21 -14.49 -14.60
N TRP A 93 4.48 -13.23 -14.29
CA TRP A 93 5.35 -12.40 -15.14
C TRP A 93 6.12 -11.38 -14.29
N THR A 94 7.14 -10.79 -14.89
CA THR A 94 7.86 -9.65 -14.34
C THR A 94 7.52 -8.42 -15.17
N SER A 95 7.11 -7.33 -14.52
CA SER A 95 6.83 -6.06 -15.18
C SER A 95 8.12 -5.46 -15.72
N THR A 96 8.21 -5.25 -17.02
CA THR A 96 9.41 -4.69 -17.68
C THR A 96 9.44 -3.16 -17.66
N THR A 97 8.28 -2.55 -17.43
CA THR A 97 8.10 -1.10 -17.27
C THR A 97 7.16 -0.81 -16.10
N SER A 98 7.41 0.28 -15.39
CA SER A 98 6.44 0.76 -14.38
C SER A 98 5.18 1.28 -15.09
N GLY A 99 4.02 0.96 -14.54
CA GLY A 99 2.74 1.46 -15.06
C GLY A 99 1.53 0.69 -14.56
N GLU A 100 0.36 1.11 -15.05
CA GLU A 100 -0.92 0.53 -14.66
C GLU A 100 -1.12 -0.85 -15.30
N ILE A 101 -1.43 -1.83 -14.45
CA ILE A 101 -1.91 -3.15 -14.85
C ILE A 101 -3.40 -3.23 -14.56
N THR A 102 -4.17 -3.71 -15.52
CA THR A 102 -5.59 -4.00 -15.36
C THR A 102 -5.84 -5.49 -15.62
N ILE A 103 -6.47 -6.16 -14.66
CA ILE A 103 -6.91 -7.55 -14.77
C ILE A 103 -8.44 -7.56 -14.64
N ILE A 104 -9.12 -8.18 -15.57
CA ILE A 104 -10.56 -8.38 -15.54
C ILE A 104 -10.81 -9.88 -15.64
N ILE A 105 -11.59 -10.41 -14.70
CA ILE A 105 -11.99 -11.82 -14.67
C ILE A 105 -13.52 -11.86 -14.66
N GLN A 106 -14.09 -12.59 -15.60
CA GLN A 106 -15.54 -12.77 -15.71
C GLN A 106 -15.86 -14.24 -15.52
N ASN A 107 -16.71 -14.57 -14.54
CA ASN A 107 -17.25 -15.91 -14.39
C ASN A 107 -18.30 -16.16 -15.48
N THR A 108 -17.98 -17.05 -16.40
CA THR A 108 -18.86 -17.49 -17.50
C THR A 108 -19.36 -18.93 -17.31
N GLY A 109 -18.95 -19.58 -16.20
CA GLY A 109 -19.34 -20.93 -15.83
C GLY A 109 -20.58 -20.99 -14.91
N ASP A 110 -20.92 -22.20 -14.53
CA ASP A 110 -22.11 -22.52 -13.70
C ASP A 110 -21.76 -22.70 -12.22
N SER A 111 -20.49 -22.52 -11.83
CA SER A 111 -19.99 -22.63 -10.45
C SER A 111 -19.26 -21.38 -10.01
N GLU A 112 -18.96 -21.27 -8.71
CA GLU A 112 -18.11 -20.22 -8.16
C GLU A 112 -16.69 -20.35 -8.74
N PHE A 113 -15.97 -19.23 -8.86
CA PHE A 113 -14.53 -19.22 -9.13
C PHE A 113 -13.77 -18.61 -7.97
N THR A 114 -12.53 -19.03 -7.81
CA THR A 114 -11.61 -18.48 -6.82
C THR A 114 -10.39 -17.91 -7.53
N GLU A 115 -9.98 -16.72 -7.15
CA GLU A 115 -8.74 -16.10 -7.58
C GLU A 115 -7.78 -15.98 -6.40
N ASP A 116 -6.55 -16.42 -6.63
CA ASP A 116 -5.43 -16.28 -5.72
C ASP A 116 -4.40 -15.38 -6.41
N TYR A 117 -4.05 -14.26 -5.80
CA TYR A 117 -3.08 -13.36 -6.41
C TYR A 117 -2.00 -12.91 -5.42
N LYS A 118 -0.85 -12.59 -6.00
CA LYS A 118 0.26 -11.95 -5.32
C LYS A 118 0.85 -10.90 -6.24
N PHE A 119 0.63 -9.65 -5.88
CA PHE A 119 1.10 -8.50 -6.65
C PHE A 119 2.10 -7.68 -5.84
N GLU A 120 3.14 -7.24 -6.51
CA GLU A 120 4.07 -6.25 -6.02
C GLU A 120 3.68 -4.90 -6.62
N LEU A 121 3.24 -3.99 -5.74
CA LEU A 121 2.67 -2.69 -6.09
C LEU A 121 3.64 -1.57 -5.72
N GLU A 122 3.55 -0.47 -6.45
CA GLU A 122 4.17 0.77 -6.02
C GLU A 122 3.47 1.30 -4.77
N ARG A 123 4.25 1.54 -3.71
CA ARG A 123 3.69 2.10 -2.46
C ARG A 123 3.17 3.51 -2.72
N ASP A 124 1.99 3.83 -2.19
CA ASP A 124 1.38 5.15 -2.32
C ASP A 124 2.34 6.25 -1.81
N PRO A 125 2.71 7.22 -2.65
CA PRO A 125 3.58 8.34 -2.26
C PRO A 125 3.06 9.15 -1.07
N LEU A 126 1.76 9.08 -0.78
CA LEU A 126 1.16 9.73 0.38
C LEU A 126 1.71 9.21 1.71
N PHE A 127 2.16 7.93 1.79
CA PHE A 127 2.79 7.39 3.00
C PHE A 127 4.02 8.20 3.41
N PHE A 128 4.86 8.58 2.45
CA PHE A 128 6.01 9.42 2.70
C PHE A 128 5.60 10.82 3.22
N THR A 129 4.58 11.40 2.59
CA THR A 129 4.03 12.71 3.00
C THR A 129 3.45 12.66 4.42
N TYR A 130 2.68 11.62 4.76
CA TYR A 130 2.17 11.42 6.11
C TYR A 130 3.28 11.27 7.15
N SER A 131 4.34 10.54 6.85
CA SER A 131 5.48 10.39 7.75
C SER A 131 6.14 11.73 8.07
N ILE A 132 6.33 12.60 7.07
CA ILE A 132 6.83 13.96 7.27
C ILE A 132 5.88 14.78 8.15
N LEU A 133 4.57 14.72 7.91
CA LEU A 133 3.59 15.45 8.72
C LEU A 133 3.60 14.99 10.18
N VAL A 134 3.77 13.71 10.44
CA VAL A 134 3.88 13.17 11.81
C VAL A 134 5.16 13.69 12.49
N ILE A 135 6.30 13.70 11.79
CA ILE A 135 7.54 14.28 12.33
C ILE A 135 7.35 15.76 12.69
N VAL A 136 6.79 16.54 11.78
CA VAL A 136 6.54 17.97 11.98
C VAL A 136 5.59 18.19 13.18
N ALA A 137 4.51 17.39 13.29
CA ALA A 137 3.60 17.46 14.43
C ALA A 137 4.33 17.21 15.77
N GLY A 138 5.20 16.20 15.82
CA GLY A 138 6.02 15.93 17.01
C GLY A 138 6.95 17.10 17.38
N ILE A 139 7.62 17.69 16.40
CA ILE A 139 8.49 18.87 16.59
C ILE A 139 7.67 20.08 17.11
N VAL A 140 6.47 20.29 16.57
CA VAL A 140 5.57 21.36 17.01
C VAL A 140 5.18 21.16 18.47
N VAL A 141 4.83 19.95 18.89
CA VAL A 141 4.51 19.62 20.28
C VAL A 141 5.70 19.89 21.20
N ILE A 142 6.92 19.53 20.79
CA ILE A 142 8.16 19.81 21.53
C ILE A 142 8.34 21.34 21.66
N GLY A 143 8.23 22.08 20.57
CA GLY A 143 8.40 23.52 20.52
C GLY A 143 7.42 24.29 21.45
N PHE A 144 6.13 23.93 21.38
CA PHE A 144 5.12 24.49 22.28
C PHE A 144 5.42 24.16 23.74
N SER A 145 5.78 22.94 24.06
CA SER A 145 6.08 22.50 25.42
C SER A 145 7.28 23.24 26.01
N ALA A 146 8.33 23.47 25.21
CA ALA A 146 9.50 24.26 25.59
C ALA A 146 9.15 25.75 25.75
N GLY A 147 8.32 26.30 24.84
CA GLY A 147 7.90 27.71 24.87
C GLY A 147 7.07 28.06 26.14
N PHE A 148 6.22 27.16 26.61
CA PHE A 148 5.49 27.37 27.87
C PHE A 148 6.42 27.40 29.11
N SER A 149 7.54 26.67 29.08
CA SER A 149 8.52 26.71 30.17
C SER A 149 9.32 28.03 30.22
N ALA A 150 9.56 28.64 29.07
CA ALA A 150 10.31 29.89 28.94
C ALA A 150 9.52 31.13 29.40
N ARG A 151 8.18 31.06 29.43
CA ARG A 151 7.30 32.16 29.81
C ARG A 151 6.95 32.23 31.28
N LYS A 152 7.77 31.73 32.19
CA LYS A 152 7.57 32.01 33.63
C LYS A 152 7.74 33.49 33.85
N PRO A 153 6.70 34.20 34.38
CA PRO A 153 6.89 35.58 34.83
C PRO A 153 7.96 35.54 35.91
N LYS A 154 8.98 36.39 35.79
CA LYS A 154 9.86 36.71 36.93
C LYS A 154 8.95 37.32 37.96
N GLY A 155 8.69 36.58 39.03
CA GLY A 155 7.96 37.09 40.17
C GLY A 155 8.70 38.29 40.73
N PHE A 156 7.92 39.32 41.05
CA PHE A 156 8.36 40.46 41.85
C PHE A 156 8.78 39.99 43.25
#